data_c1e25a175dfe96b34e6bc92a6fa0bb54
#
_entry.id   c1e25a175dfe96b34e6bc92a6fa0bb54
#
_cell.length_a   1.000
_cell.length_b   1.000
_cell.length_c   1.000
_cell.angle_alpha   90.00
_cell.angle_beta   90.00
_cell.angle_gamma   90.00
#
_symmetry.space_group_name_H-M   'P 1'
#
loop_
_entity.id
_entity.type
_entity.pdbx_description
1 polymer ?
#
loop_
_entity_poly.entity_id
_entity_poly.type
_entity_poly.pdbx_seq_one_letter_code
_entity_poly.pdbx_strand_id
1 'polypeptide(L)'
;IAELSAKIAELEASSQVTNTMFAETYYYLTIPLMVLIHAGFLAYEMGATRVKNVLSSGVKNILAFAFVIPAFYFFGWWVYWAFPTGISLSTGPMEISGKEYADAIAWGWGESAQYMGPNVADNASGVFWGAFALFAATTASIMSGSVIERIQTVGFVILAVVLGAFAWVVAAAWGWHADGWLVTAFGFHDFGAAGVVHAVAGFFALGVLINLGPRIGKFNADGTATVSYTHLTLPTTTI
;
A
#
# COMPACT_ATOMS: atom_id res chain seq x y z
N ILE A 1 26.39 -18.88 37.58
CA ILE A 1 25.11 -18.29 37.19
C ILE A 1 25.35 -16.95 36.47
N ALA A 2 26.12 -16.00 37.07
CA ALA A 2 26.39 -14.68 36.47
C ALA A 2 27.08 -14.80 35.10
N GLU A 3 28.05 -15.70 34.95
CA GLU A 3 28.75 -15.97 33.70
C GLU A 3 27.79 -16.54 32.62
N LEU A 4 26.91 -17.44 33.01
CA LEU A 4 25.89 -17.99 32.13
C LEU A 4 24.87 -16.91 31.67
N SER A 5 24.46 -16.05 32.59
CA SER A 5 23.55 -14.93 32.24
C SER A 5 24.23 -13.95 31.28
N ALA A 6 25.51 -13.65 31.47
CA ALA A 6 26.25 -12.77 30.55
C ALA A 6 26.38 -13.41 29.16
N LYS A 7 26.63 -14.72 29.09
CA LYS A 7 26.69 -15.45 27.82
C LYS A 7 25.36 -15.51 27.09
N ILE A 8 24.25 -15.68 27.83
CA ILE A 8 22.90 -15.61 27.25
C ILE A 8 22.66 -14.25 26.68
N ALA A 9 22.93 -13.17 27.41
CA ALA A 9 22.73 -11.79 26.92
C ALA A 9 23.58 -11.50 25.67
N GLU A 10 24.81 -11.99 25.61
CA GLU A 10 25.68 -11.87 24.43
C GLU A 10 25.06 -12.59 23.21
N LEU A 11 24.56 -13.82 23.40
CA LEU A 11 23.92 -14.59 22.34
C LEU A 11 22.61 -13.95 21.85
N GLU A 12 21.80 -13.43 22.76
CA GLU A 12 20.58 -12.71 22.43
C GLU A 12 20.88 -11.45 21.61
N ALA A 13 21.87 -10.66 22.03
CA ALA A 13 22.30 -9.48 21.29
C ALA A 13 22.83 -9.84 19.89
N SER A 14 23.65 -10.90 19.78
CA SER A 14 24.13 -11.38 18.48
C SER A 14 23.01 -11.88 17.58
N SER A 15 22.03 -12.60 18.15
CA SER A 15 20.85 -13.06 17.42
C SER A 15 20.00 -11.88 16.91
N GLN A 16 19.82 -10.86 17.74
CA GLN A 16 19.08 -9.66 17.36
C GLN A 16 19.74 -8.91 16.20
N VAL A 17 21.05 -8.73 16.25
CA VAL A 17 21.82 -8.11 15.15
C VAL A 17 21.66 -8.91 13.86
N THR A 18 21.78 -10.23 13.93
CA THR A 18 21.63 -11.12 12.77
C THR A 18 20.23 -11.01 12.17
N ASN A 19 19.19 -11.05 12.99
CA ASN A 19 17.79 -10.92 12.54
C ASN A 19 17.54 -9.55 11.89
N THR A 20 18.08 -8.48 12.45
CA THR A 20 17.99 -7.14 11.87
C THR A 20 18.65 -7.09 10.50
N MET A 21 19.86 -7.63 10.35
CA MET A 21 20.55 -7.69 9.06
C MET A 21 19.79 -8.49 8.01
N PHE A 22 19.17 -9.61 8.39
CA PHE A 22 18.30 -10.37 7.49
C PHE A 22 17.08 -9.57 7.07
N ALA A 23 16.41 -8.93 8.00
CA ALA A 23 15.24 -8.09 7.72
C ALA A 23 15.60 -6.93 6.79
N GLU A 24 16.67 -6.20 7.08
CA GLU A 24 17.16 -5.12 6.21
C GLU A 24 17.46 -5.61 4.79
N THR A 25 18.21 -6.71 4.66
CA THR A 25 18.57 -7.27 3.35
C THR A 25 17.33 -7.70 2.58
N TYR A 26 16.39 -8.35 3.24
CA TYR A 26 15.13 -8.80 2.62
C TYR A 26 14.29 -7.63 2.13
N TYR A 27 14.07 -6.63 2.96
CA TYR A 27 13.30 -5.44 2.57
C TYR A 27 14.04 -4.61 1.52
N TYR A 28 15.36 -4.52 1.60
CA TYR A 28 16.16 -3.84 0.58
C TYR A 28 15.99 -4.46 -0.81
N LEU A 29 16.00 -5.80 -0.89
CA LEU A 29 15.74 -6.52 -2.13
C LEU A 29 14.28 -6.34 -2.61
N THR A 30 13.35 -6.17 -1.69
CA THR A 30 11.93 -5.96 -2.03
C THR A 30 11.71 -4.64 -2.76
N ILE A 31 12.45 -3.59 -2.43
CA ILE A 31 12.30 -2.26 -3.04
C ILE A 31 12.43 -2.31 -4.57
N PRO A 32 13.54 -2.76 -5.18
CA PRO A 32 13.66 -2.80 -6.63
C PRO A 32 12.64 -3.74 -7.28
N LEU A 33 12.28 -4.87 -6.64
CA LEU A 33 11.27 -5.77 -7.15
C LEU A 33 9.89 -5.10 -7.18
N MET A 34 9.54 -4.35 -6.16
CA MET A 34 8.29 -3.59 -6.11
C MET A 34 8.24 -2.48 -7.16
N VAL A 35 9.36 -1.80 -7.44
CA VAL A 35 9.45 -0.83 -8.53
C VAL A 35 9.21 -1.51 -9.89
N LEU A 36 9.73 -2.72 -10.08
CA LEU A 36 9.46 -3.51 -11.30
C LEU A 36 7.99 -3.90 -11.43
N ILE A 37 7.29 -4.17 -10.33
CA ILE A 37 5.84 -4.39 -10.35
C ILE A 37 5.12 -3.13 -10.86
N HIS A 38 5.50 -1.94 -10.40
CA HIS A 38 4.91 -0.69 -10.91
C HIS A 38 5.18 -0.46 -12.40
N ALA A 39 6.39 -0.77 -12.86
CA ALA A 39 6.70 -0.75 -14.29
C ALA A 39 5.84 -1.75 -15.08
N GLY A 40 5.57 -2.91 -14.50
CA GLY A 40 4.67 -3.92 -15.06
C GLY A 40 3.23 -3.42 -15.15
N PHE A 41 2.69 -2.80 -14.10
CA PHE A 41 1.35 -2.20 -14.14
C PHE A 41 1.25 -1.10 -15.19
N LEU A 42 2.24 -0.22 -15.26
CA LEU A 42 2.31 0.83 -16.28
C LEU A 42 2.23 0.23 -17.68
N ALA A 43 3.09 -0.73 -18.00
CA ALA A 43 3.15 -1.38 -19.31
C ALA A 43 1.84 -2.14 -19.63
N TYR A 44 1.33 -2.91 -18.66
CA TYR A 44 0.08 -3.66 -18.80
C TYR A 44 -1.10 -2.74 -19.08
N GLU A 45 -1.30 -1.70 -18.28
CA GLU A 45 -2.42 -0.80 -18.43
C GLU A 45 -2.35 0.02 -19.73
N MET A 46 -1.16 0.45 -20.14
CA MET A 46 -0.96 1.09 -21.43
C MET A 46 -1.33 0.15 -22.59
N GLY A 47 -0.95 -1.12 -22.48
CA GLY A 47 -1.28 -2.15 -23.46
C GLY A 47 -2.78 -2.52 -23.49
N ALA A 48 -3.45 -2.48 -22.36
CA ALA A 48 -4.87 -2.81 -22.23
C ALA A 48 -5.82 -1.63 -22.56
N THR A 49 -5.28 -0.46 -22.85
CA THR A 49 -6.05 0.77 -23.10
C THR A 49 -6.19 1.03 -24.60
N ARG A 50 -7.30 1.63 -25.03
CA ARG A 50 -7.44 2.10 -26.41
C ARG A 50 -6.33 3.10 -26.76
N VAL A 51 -5.84 3.07 -28.00
CA VAL A 51 -4.70 3.88 -28.48
C VAL A 51 -4.82 5.37 -28.05
N LYS A 52 -6.00 5.95 -28.14
CA LYS A 52 -6.24 7.35 -27.75
C LYS A 52 -6.05 7.64 -26.24
N ASN A 53 -6.06 6.62 -25.40
CA ASN A 53 -6.00 6.75 -23.95
C ASN A 53 -4.68 6.20 -23.37
N VAL A 54 -3.78 5.67 -24.18
CA VAL A 54 -2.51 5.06 -23.75
C VAL A 54 -1.70 6.03 -22.88
N LEU A 55 -1.50 7.25 -23.37
CA LEU A 55 -0.75 8.27 -22.63
C LEU A 55 -1.42 8.61 -21.30
N SER A 56 -2.74 8.79 -21.29
CA SER A 56 -3.50 9.08 -20.07
C SER A 56 -3.40 7.95 -19.04
N SER A 57 -3.39 6.70 -19.49
CA SER A 57 -3.24 5.54 -18.62
C SER A 57 -1.84 5.49 -18.00
N GLY A 58 -0.80 5.71 -18.80
CA GLY A 58 0.57 5.78 -18.31
C GLY A 58 0.78 6.92 -17.31
N VAL A 59 0.30 8.12 -17.64
CA VAL A 59 0.40 9.29 -16.75
C VAL A 59 -0.31 9.05 -15.42
N LYS A 60 -1.49 8.42 -15.40
CA LYS A 60 -2.18 8.08 -14.15
C LYS A 60 -1.31 7.23 -13.23
N ASN A 61 -0.65 6.19 -13.74
CA ASN A 61 0.19 5.32 -12.93
C ASN A 61 1.39 6.08 -12.34
N ILE A 62 2.03 6.95 -13.13
CA ILE A 62 3.14 7.79 -12.65
C ILE A 62 2.64 8.77 -11.57
N LEU A 63 1.49 9.39 -11.78
CA LEU A 63 0.91 10.32 -10.80
C LEU A 63 0.48 9.61 -9.53
N ALA A 64 -0.07 8.39 -9.60
CA ALA A 64 -0.35 7.60 -8.41
C ALA A 64 0.91 7.44 -7.55
N PHE A 65 2.00 7.01 -8.15
CA PHE A 65 3.28 6.86 -7.48
C PHE A 65 3.77 8.19 -6.88
N ALA A 66 3.75 9.26 -7.68
CA ALA A 66 4.24 10.58 -7.29
C ALA A 66 3.45 11.23 -6.14
N PHE A 67 2.16 10.93 -5.99
CA PHE A 67 1.32 11.51 -4.96
C PHE A 67 1.11 10.59 -3.75
N VAL A 68 1.05 9.27 -3.95
CA VAL A 68 0.84 8.32 -2.85
C VAL A 68 2.07 8.24 -1.96
N ILE A 69 3.29 8.22 -2.52
CA ILE A 69 4.51 8.11 -1.70
C ILE A 69 4.68 9.29 -0.74
N PRO A 70 4.59 10.56 -1.17
CA PRO A 70 4.62 11.68 -0.23
C PRO A 70 3.47 11.66 0.77
N ALA A 71 2.25 11.30 0.36
CA ALA A 71 1.12 11.21 1.26
C ALA A 71 1.32 10.09 2.30
N PHE A 72 1.91 8.97 1.90
CA PHE A 72 2.28 7.90 2.82
C PHE A 72 3.38 8.36 3.79
N TYR A 73 4.35 9.15 3.34
CA TYR A 73 5.39 9.73 4.19
C TYR A 73 4.79 10.63 5.29
N PHE A 74 3.88 11.53 4.92
CA PHE A 74 3.32 12.49 5.86
C PHE A 74 2.21 11.91 6.75
N PHE A 75 1.46 10.93 6.27
CA PHE A 75 0.26 10.43 6.95
C PHE A 75 0.25 8.92 7.12
N GLY A 76 0.50 8.15 6.05
CA GLY A 76 0.32 6.71 6.04
C GLY A 76 1.23 5.99 7.03
N TRP A 77 2.49 6.37 7.10
CA TRP A 77 3.42 5.77 8.04
C TRP A 77 2.98 5.96 9.50
N TRP A 78 2.53 7.15 9.81
CA TRP A 78 1.96 7.44 11.13
C TRP A 78 0.68 6.63 11.41
N VAL A 79 -0.24 6.53 10.45
CA VAL A 79 -1.47 5.73 10.59
C VAL A 79 -1.16 4.26 10.85
N TYR A 80 -0.15 3.71 10.19
CA TYR A 80 0.29 2.33 10.39
C TYR A 80 0.67 2.03 11.84
N TRP A 81 1.43 2.92 12.45
CA TRP A 81 1.89 2.76 13.82
C TRP A 81 0.86 3.16 14.88
N ALA A 82 -0.08 4.03 14.52
CA ALA A 82 -1.07 4.56 15.45
C ALA A 82 -2.27 3.63 15.70
N PHE A 83 -2.63 2.76 14.74
CA PHE A 83 -3.90 2.05 14.79
C PHE A 83 -3.83 0.51 14.69
N PRO A 84 -2.78 -0.17 15.18
CA PRO A 84 -2.71 -1.63 15.07
C PRO A 84 -3.81 -2.34 15.84
N THR A 85 -4.21 -1.83 17.00
CA THR A 85 -5.23 -2.43 17.86
C THR A 85 -6.67 -2.11 17.45
N GLY A 86 -6.85 -1.35 16.39
CA GLY A 86 -8.14 -0.94 15.86
C GLY A 86 -8.48 0.53 16.16
N ILE A 87 -9.56 0.98 15.54
CA ILE A 87 -10.12 2.31 15.79
C ILE A 87 -11.17 2.14 16.90
N SER A 88 -10.84 2.50 18.12
CA SER A 88 -11.83 2.51 19.22
C SER A 88 -12.77 3.70 19.03
N LEU A 89 -14.04 3.41 18.84
CA LEU A 89 -15.12 4.41 18.90
C LEU A 89 -15.61 4.64 20.32
N SER A 90 -14.99 4.00 21.32
CA SER A 90 -15.34 4.24 22.70
C SER A 90 -14.87 5.60 23.14
N THR A 91 -15.66 6.28 23.96
CA THR A 91 -15.49 7.65 24.47
C THR A 91 -14.32 7.84 25.46
N GLY A 92 -13.43 6.88 25.57
CA GLY A 92 -12.18 6.98 26.30
C GLY A 92 -11.01 7.33 25.35
N PRO A 93 -9.92 7.87 25.88
CA PRO A 93 -8.71 7.99 25.11
C PRO A 93 -8.36 6.60 24.60
N MET A 94 -8.12 6.50 23.30
CA MET A 94 -7.67 5.26 22.68
C MET A 94 -6.40 4.82 23.42
N GLU A 95 -6.49 3.73 24.17
CA GLU A 95 -5.33 3.11 24.77
C GLU A 95 -4.54 2.44 23.64
N ILE A 96 -3.74 3.23 22.98
CA ILE A 96 -2.76 2.71 22.05
C ILE A 96 -1.51 2.51 22.88
N SER A 97 -1.06 1.29 22.91
CA SER A 97 0.04 0.87 23.74
C SER A 97 1.31 1.68 23.45
N GLY A 98 1.74 2.47 24.42
CA GLY A 98 3.11 2.84 24.56
C GLY A 98 3.49 4.25 24.11
N LYS A 99 4.72 4.58 24.44
CA LYS A 99 5.44 5.81 24.16
C LYS A 99 5.40 6.23 22.68
N GLU A 100 5.45 5.26 21.79
CA GLU A 100 5.43 5.45 20.34
C GLU A 100 4.18 6.15 19.82
N TYR A 101 3.05 5.89 20.44
CA TYR A 101 1.80 6.55 20.07
C TYR A 101 1.66 7.96 20.66
N ALA A 102 2.01 8.14 21.90
CA ALA A 102 2.04 9.47 22.50
C ALA A 102 2.96 10.40 21.69
N ASP A 103 4.08 9.87 21.24
CA ASP A 103 5.03 10.57 20.40
C ASP A 103 4.49 10.80 18.97
N ALA A 104 3.74 9.86 18.40
CA ALA A 104 3.11 9.99 17.08
C ALA A 104 1.97 11.04 17.06
N ILE A 105 1.21 11.17 18.16
CA ILE A 105 0.16 12.20 18.27
C ILE A 105 0.71 13.56 18.72
N ALA A 106 1.81 13.58 19.44
CA ALA A 106 2.46 14.82 19.84
C ALA A 106 3.04 15.55 18.62
N TRP A 107 2.20 16.14 17.83
CA TRP A 107 2.52 16.93 16.63
C TRP A 107 3.39 18.14 16.96
N GLY A 108 4.47 17.93 17.66
CA GLY A 108 5.52 18.91 17.80
C GLY A 108 6.49 18.77 16.64
N TRP A 109 6.61 19.75 15.80
CA TRP A 109 7.52 19.83 14.67
C TRP A 109 9.02 19.66 15.03
N GLY A 110 9.34 19.30 16.26
CA GLY A 110 10.69 19.09 16.75
C GLY A 110 11.10 17.63 16.75
N GLU A 111 10.72 16.92 17.80
CA GLU A 111 11.18 15.54 18.04
C GLU A 111 10.31 14.48 17.37
N SER A 112 9.04 14.78 17.10
CA SER A 112 8.10 13.86 16.46
C SER A 112 8.18 13.83 14.94
N ALA A 113 9.03 14.61 14.31
CA ALA A 113 9.28 14.53 12.86
C ALA A 113 9.78 13.15 12.42
N GLN A 114 10.35 12.37 13.32
CA GLN A 114 10.75 10.98 13.08
C GLN A 114 9.57 10.05 12.79
N TYR A 115 8.34 10.41 13.16
CA TYR A 115 7.13 9.59 12.93
C TYR A 115 6.37 9.98 11.67
N MET A 116 6.68 11.10 11.05
CA MET A 116 6.12 11.48 9.75
C MET A 116 6.74 10.67 8.61
N GLY A 117 7.90 10.09 8.85
CA GLY A 117 8.61 9.21 7.94
C GLY A 117 9.51 8.27 8.73
N PRO A 118 10.44 7.57 8.07
CA PRO A 118 11.34 6.66 8.76
C PRO A 118 12.28 7.42 9.67
N ASN A 119 12.62 6.80 10.81
CA ASN A 119 13.73 7.28 11.61
C ASN A 119 15.04 7.06 10.83
N VAL A 120 15.65 8.12 10.38
CA VAL A 120 16.90 8.06 9.58
C VAL A 120 18.11 7.57 10.38
N ALA A 121 18.02 7.54 11.70
CA ALA A 121 19.05 6.95 12.56
C ALA A 121 18.97 5.41 12.62
N ASP A 122 17.87 4.83 12.16
CA ASP A 122 17.64 3.39 12.09
C ASP A 122 17.49 2.94 10.63
N ASN A 123 18.49 2.27 10.11
CA ASN A 123 18.50 1.79 8.73
C ASN A 123 17.40 0.78 8.45
N ALA A 124 17.11 -0.12 9.39
CA ALA A 124 16.05 -1.13 9.25
C ALA A 124 14.69 -0.45 9.07
N SER A 125 14.40 0.56 9.87
CA SER A 125 13.17 1.35 9.78
C SER A 125 13.06 2.08 8.43
N GLY A 126 14.17 2.64 7.93
CA GLY A 126 14.21 3.32 6.64
C GLY A 126 13.94 2.39 5.46
N VAL A 127 14.54 1.21 5.45
CA VAL A 127 14.34 0.19 4.41
C VAL A 127 12.91 -0.36 4.47
N PHE A 128 12.40 -0.64 5.66
CA PHE A 128 11.03 -1.08 5.89
C PHE A 128 10.00 -0.05 5.40
N TRP A 129 10.22 1.22 5.74
CA TRP A 129 9.40 2.32 5.21
C TRP A 129 9.39 2.34 3.69
N GLY A 130 10.56 2.21 3.05
CA GLY A 130 10.66 2.19 1.59
C GLY A 130 9.84 1.08 0.94
N ALA A 131 9.89 -0.12 1.49
CA ALA A 131 9.08 -1.24 1.05
C ALA A 131 7.57 -0.95 1.24
N PHE A 132 7.18 -0.43 2.39
CA PHE A 132 5.78 -0.10 2.70
C PHE A 132 5.22 1.04 1.84
N ALA A 133 6.01 2.07 1.56
CA ALA A 133 5.62 3.14 0.63
C ALA A 133 5.31 2.58 -0.77
N LEU A 134 6.06 1.57 -1.20
CA LEU A 134 5.81 0.89 -2.47
C LEU A 134 4.57 -0.01 -2.41
N PHE A 135 4.26 -0.65 -1.30
CA PHE A 135 2.98 -1.36 -1.12
C PHE A 135 1.80 -0.41 -1.17
N ALA A 136 1.90 0.78 -0.56
CA ALA A 136 0.89 1.82 -0.65
C ALA A 136 0.62 2.22 -2.10
N ALA A 137 1.68 2.50 -2.86
CA ALA A 137 1.59 2.84 -4.27
C ALA A 137 1.08 1.67 -5.13
N THR A 138 1.48 0.42 -4.83
CA THR A 138 0.98 -0.79 -5.50
C THR A 138 -0.52 -0.95 -5.31
N THR A 139 -1.02 -0.77 -4.10
CA THR A 139 -2.46 -0.86 -3.79
C THR A 139 -3.26 0.13 -4.63
N ALA A 140 -2.77 1.36 -4.76
CA ALA A 140 -3.37 2.38 -5.63
C ALA A 140 -3.30 1.99 -7.12
N SER A 141 -2.20 1.37 -7.56
CA SER A 141 -2.04 0.90 -8.94
C SER A 141 -2.97 -0.26 -9.28
N ILE A 142 -3.25 -1.17 -8.35
CA ILE A 142 -4.25 -2.24 -8.55
C ILE A 142 -5.62 -1.62 -8.82
N MET A 143 -6.02 -0.61 -8.07
CA MET A 143 -7.28 0.11 -8.31
C MET A 143 -7.28 0.80 -9.69
N SER A 144 -6.13 1.32 -10.16
CA SER A 144 -6.06 2.04 -11.44
C SER A 144 -6.47 1.18 -12.63
N GLY A 145 -6.11 -0.10 -12.63
CA GLY A 145 -6.51 -1.07 -13.65
C GLY A 145 -8.02 -1.25 -13.75
N SER A 146 -8.71 -1.24 -12.61
CA SER A 146 -10.16 -1.39 -12.56
C SER A 146 -10.92 -0.19 -13.15
N VAL A 147 -10.37 1.01 -13.03
CA VAL A 147 -11.01 2.26 -13.46
C VAL A 147 -10.49 2.79 -14.80
N ILE A 148 -9.74 1.97 -15.55
CA ILE A 148 -9.23 2.30 -16.88
C ILE A 148 -10.36 2.86 -17.75
N GLU A 149 -10.10 4.02 -18.39
CA GLU A 149 -11.01 4.71 -19.30
C GLU A 149 -12.37 5.15 -18.70
N ARG A 150 -12.48 5.18 -17.36
CA ARG A 150 -13.73 5.51 -16.66
C ARG A 150 -13.63 6.76 -15.80
N ILE A 151 -12.44 7.09 -15.33
CA ILE A 151 -12.23 8.15 -14.35
C ILE A 151 -11.32 9.25 -14.91
N GLN A 152 -11.58 10.48 -14.51
CA GLN A 152 -10.69 11.60 -14.77
C GLN A 152 -9.43 11.49 -13.93
N THR A 153 -8.30 11.96 -14.46
CA THR A 153 -6.99 11.86 -13.81
C THR A 153 -6.97 12.46 -12.41
N VAL A 154 -7.56 13.63 -12.21
CA VAL A 154 -7.60 14.29 -10.89
C VAL A 154 -8.40 13.45 -9.88
N GLY A 155 -9.57 12.97 -10.26
CA GLY A 155 -10.38 12.10 -9.41
C GLY A 155 -9.66 10.81 -9.06
N PHE A 156 -8.94 10.24 -10.03
CA PHE A 156 -8.10 9.07 -9.78
C PHE A 156 -6.99 9.34 -8.76
N VAL A 157 -6.25 10.46 -8.89
CA VAL A 157 -5.16 10.81 -7.96
C VAL A 157 -5.69 10.97 -6.53
N ILE A 158 -6.84 11.63 -6.36
CA ILE A 158 -7.47 11.76 -5.02
C ILE A 158 -7.80 10.38 -4.45
N LEU A 159 -8.44 9.50 -5.23
CA LEU A 159 -8.78 8.16 -4.77
C LEU A 159 -7.52 7.32 -4.51
N ALA A 160 -6.47 7.46 -5.31
CA ALA A 160 -5.20 6.77 -5.11
C ALA A 160 -4.55 7.16 -3.78
N VAL A 161 -4.54 8.45 -3.44
CA VAL A 161 -4.03 8.95 -2.15
C VAL A 161 -4.89 8.45 -0.99
N VAL A 162 -6.22 8.53 -1.10
CA VAL A 162 -7.13 8.02 -0.06
C VAL A 162 -6.93 6.52 0.16
N LEU A 163 -6.82 5.76 -0.92
CA LEU A 163 -6.58 4.32 -0.81
C LEU A 163 -5.20 4.02 -0.25
N GLY A 164 -4.13 4.55 -0.85
CA GLY A 164 -2.76 4.15 -0.54
C GLY A 164 -2.22 4.72 0.78
N ALA A 165 -2.61 5.95 1.15
CA ALA A 165 -2.09 6.60 2.35
C ALA A 165 -3.01 6.47 3.59
N PHE A 166 -4.26 6.03 3.42
CA PHE A 166 -5.21 5.91 4.53
C PHE A 166 -5.90 4.54 4.57
N ALA A 167 -6.77 4.21 3.62
CA ALA A 167 -7.61 3.01 3.71
C ALA A 167 -6.79 1.71 3.75
N TRP A 168 -5.81 1.58 2.86
CA TRP A 168 -4.91 0.43 2.86
C TRP A 168 -4.07 0.36 4.13
N VAL A 169 -3.57 1.50 4.60
CA VAL A 169 -2.67 1.57 5.75
C VAL A 169 -3.34 1.09 7.03
N VAL A 170 -4.62 1.41 7.23
CA VAL A 170 -5.41 0.88 8.34
C VAL A 170 -5.50 -0.65 8.26
N ALA A 171 -5.77 -1.20 7.08
CA ALA A 171 -5.80 -2.66 6.89
C ALA A 171 -4.42 -3.30 7.13
N ALA A 172 -3.33 -2.62 6.71
CA ALA A 172 -1.97 -3.05 6.97
C ALA A 172 -1.63 -3.02 8.47
N ALA A 173 -2.03 -1.97 9.19
CA ALA A 173 -1.88 -1.88 10.64
C ALA A 173 -2.60 -3.03 11.35
N TRP A 174 -3.77 -3.43 10.88
CA TRP A 174 -4.55 -4.51 11.49
C TRP A 174 -4.03 -5.91 11.16
N GLY A 175 -3.54 -6.13 9.96
CA GLY A 175 -3.22 -7.46 9.43
C GLY A 175 -1.73 -7.77 9.32
N TRP A 176 -0.86 -6.76 9.35
CA TRP A 176 0.59 -6.95 9.21
C TRP A 176 1.40 -6.44 10.40
N HIS A 177 0.86 -5.52 11.20
CA HIS A 177 1.54 -5.09 12.42
C HIS A 177 1.56 -6.24 13.44
N ALA A 178 2.66 -6.40 14.17
CA ALA A 178 2.78 -7.46 15.18
C ALA A 178 1.66 -7.39 16.25
N ASP A 179 1.28 -6.17 16.64
CA ASP A 179 0.18 -5.89 17.57
C ASP A 179 -1.17 -5.71 16.85
N GLY A 180 -1.24 -5.97 15.54
CA GLY A 180 -2.46 -5.87 14.76
C GLY A 180 -3.56 -6.77 15.34
N TRP A 181 -4.76 -6.22 15.54
CA TRP A 181 -5.84 -6.98 16.18
C TRP A 181 -6.27 -8.23 15.38
N LEU A 182 -6.14 -8.22 14.06
CA LEU A 182 -6.38 -9.41 13.25
C LEU A 182 -5.31 -10.49 13.51
N VAL A 183 -4.05 -10.06 13.68
CA VAL A 183 -2.94 -10.96 13.98
C VAL A 183 -3.08 -11.53 15.39
N THR A 184 -3.27 -10.67 16.38
CA THR A 184 -3.28 -11.05 17.80
C THR A 184 -4.53 -11.81 18.22
N ALA A 185 -5.71 -11.42 17.71
CA ALA A 185 -6.98 -12.05 18.10
C ALA A 185 -7.37 -13.26 17.23
N PHE A 186 -6.98 -13.27 15.95
CA PHE A 186 -7.40 -14.31 15.01
C PHE A 186 -6.24 -15.11 14.40
N GLY A 187 -4.98 -14.76 14.69
CA GLY A 187 -3.83 -15.41 14.09
C GLY A 187 -3.75 -15.18 12.57
N PHE A 188 -4.26 -14.03 12.11
CA PHE A 188 -4.27 -13.71 10.68
C PHE A 188 -2.86 -13.67 10.11
N HIS A 189 -2.68 -14.31 8.97
CA HIS A 189 -1.43 -14.37 8.24
C HIS A 189 -1.66 -14.09 6.76
N ASP A 190 -0.90 -13.19 6.19
CA ASP A 190 -1.01 -12.78 4.79
C ASP A 190 0.37 -12.68 4.13
N PHE A 191 0.91 -13.81 3.70
CA PHE A 191 2.25 -13.88 3.11
C PHE A 191 2.36 -13.27 1.70
N GLY A 192 1.31 -13.32 0.93
CA GLY A 192 1.31 -12.90 -0.48
C GLY A 192 0.64 -11.55 -0.71
N ALA A 193 0.40 -10.77 0.35
CA ALA A 193 -0.36 -9.53 0.28
C ALA A 193 -1.77 -9.69 -0.32
N ALA A 194 -2.30 -10.91 -0.31
CA ALA A 194 -3.59 -11.23 -0.92
C ALA A 194 -4.74 -10.53 -0.22
N GLY A 195 -4.75 -10.54 1.12
CA GLY A 195 -5.75 -9.88 1.95
C GLY A 195 -5.52 -8.38 2.04
N VAL A 196 -4.39 -8.01 2.61
CA VAL A 196 -4.09 -6.63 3.01
C VAL A 196 -3.92 -5.70 1.79
N VAL A 197 -3.39 -6.18 0.68
CA VAL A 197 -3.22 -5.36 -0.54
C VAL A 197 -4.31 -5.65 -1.56
N HIS A 198 -4.37 -6.89 -2.07
CA HIS A 198 -5.21 -7.20 -3.23
C HIS A 198 -6.70 -7.18 -2.90
N ALA A 199 -7.14 -7.75 -1.79
CA ALA A 199 -8.54 -7.70 -1.41
C ALA A 199 -8.97 -6.28 -1.07
N VAL A 200 -8.17 -5.52 -0.31
CA VAL A 200 -8.47 -4.13 0.03
C VAL A 200 -8.58 -3.27 -1.23
N ALA A 201 -7.61 -3.36 -2.15
CA ALA A 201 -7.66 -2.65 -3.42
C ALA A 201 -8.86 -3.06 -4.28
N GLY A 202 -9.16 -4.36 -4.34
CA GLY A 202 -10.26 -4.92 -5.12
C GLY A 202 -11.63 -4.45 -4.62
N PHE A 203 -11.88 -4.51 -3.32
CA PHE A 203 -13.13 -4.04 -2.73
C PHE A 203 -13.29 -2.52 -2.81
N PHE A 204 -12.20 -1.78 -2.61
CA PHE A 204 -12.21 -0.33 -2.83
C PHE A 204 -12.55 0.01 -4.29
N ALA A 205 -11.89 -0.66 -5.23
CA ALA A 205 -12.16 -0.52 -6.65
C ALA A 205 -13.60 -0.88 -7.02
N LEU A 206 -14.16 -1.93 -6.41
CA LEU A 206 -15.56 -2.32 -6.59
C LEU A 206 -16.50 -1.19 -6.17
N GLY A 207 -16.28 -0.59 -5.01
CA GLY A 207 -17.05 0.58 -4.56
C GLY A 207 -16.98 1.76 -5.53
N VAL A 208 -15.79 2.04 -6.05
CA VAL A 208 -15.58 3.08 -7.07
C VAL A 208 -16.34 2.74 -8.35
N LEU A 209 -16.27 1.50 -8.82
CA LEU A 209 -16.92 1.05 -10.05
C LEU A 209 -18.44 1.08 -9.99
N ILE A 210 -19.03 0.76 -8.85
CA ILE A 210 -20.49 0.86 -8.63
C ILE A 210 -20.94 2.30 -8.84
N ASN A 211 -20.15 3.28 -8.41
CA ASN A 211 -20.46 4.69 -8.56
C ASN A 211 -20.17 5.24 -9.98
N LEU A 212 -19.09 4.78 -10.61
CA LEU A 212 -18.71 5.25 -11.96
C LEU A 212 -19.58 4.65 -13.07
N GLY A 213 -20.10 3.46 -12.86
CA GLY A 213 -20.84 2.73 -13.88
C GLY A 213 -19.97 2.23 -15.06
N PRO A 214 -20.61 1.85 -16.18
CA PRO A 214 -19.90 1.32 -17.34
C PRO A 214 -19.14 2.40 -18.11
N ARG A 215 -18.13 1.98 -18.87
CA ARG A 215 -17.41 2.88 -19.79
C ARG A 215 -18.36 3.48 -20.81
N ILE A 216 -18.11 4.71 -21.19
CA ILE A 216 -18.86 5.40 -22.28
C ILE A 216 -18.76 4.57 -23.56
N GLY A 217 -19.89 4.25 -24.14
CA GLY A 217 -20.00 3.42 -25.35
C GLY A 217 -19.86 1.91 -25.11
N LYS A 218 -19.98 1.45 -23.85
CA LYS A 218 -20.02 0.02 -23.50
C LYS A 218 -21.33 -0.66 -23.92
N PHE A 219 -22.42 0.10 -23.83
CA PHE A 219 -23.75 -0.36 -24.20
C PHE A 219 -24.37 0.57 -25.23
N ASN A 220 -25.17 0.01 -26.15
CA ASN A 220 -26.02 0.72 -27.07
C ASN A 220 -27.21 1.35 -26.34
N ALA A 221 -27.98 2.19 -27.03
CA ALA A 221 -29.17 2.80 -26.47
C ALA A 221 -30.26 1.78 -26.08
N ASP A 222 -30.26 0.61 -26.68
CA ASP A 222 -31.14 -0.51 -26.39
C ASP A 222 -30.65 -1.40 -25.23
N GLY A 223 -29.52 -1.05 -24.60
CA GLY A 223 -28.92 -1.80 -23.51
C GLY A 223 -28.07 -3.00 -23.94
N THR A 224 -27.97 -3.29 -25.23
CA THR A 224 -27.09 -4.33 -25.74
C THR A 224 -25.62 -3.91 -25.65
N ALA A 225 -24.74 -4.86 -25.29
CA ALA A 225 -23.32 -4.57 -25.23
C ALA A 225 -22.78 -4.27 -26.64
N THR A 226 -22.14 -3.11 -26.81
CA THR A 226 -21.30 -2.89 -27.98
C THR A 226 -20.13 -3.84 -27.91
N VAL A 227 -19.76 -4.43 -29.05
CA VAL A 227 -18.53 -5.21 -29.16
C VAL A 227 -17.36 -4.26 -29.01
N SER A 228 -17.00 -3.99 -27.77
CA SER A 228 -15.80 -3.23 -27.44
C SER A 228 -14.64 -4.20 -27.39
N TYR A 229 -14.01 -4.42 -28.49
CA TYR A 229 -12.69 -5.03 -28.48
C TYR A 229 -11.74 -4.03 -27.83
N THR A 230 -11.44 -4.28 -26.59
CA THR A 230 -10.15 -3.89 -26.07
C THR A 230 -9.11 -4.58 -26.92
N HIS A 231 -7.95 -3.98 -27.15
CA HIS A 231 -6.82 -4.51 -27.91
C HIS A 231 -6.28 -5.87 -27.42
N LEU A 232 -7.01 -6.57 -26.59
CA LEU A 232 -6.76 -7.92 -26.07
C LEU A 232 -7.13 -9.03 -27.08
N THR A 233 -7.70 -8.73 -28.20
CA THR A 233 -7.49 -9.64 -29.31
C THR A 233 -6.01 -9.56 -29.64
N LEU A 234 -5.24 -10.50 -29.13
CA LEU A 234 -4.01 -10.89 -29.83
C LEU A 234 -4.35 -10.81 -31.31
N PRO A 235 -3.57 -10.10 -32.13
CA PRO A 235 -3.73 -10.26 -33.57
C PRO A 235 -3.53 -11.73 -33.84
N THR A 236 -4.59 -12.47 -33.88
CA THR A 236 -4.63 -13.70 -34.63
C THR A 236 -4.49 -13.22 -36.07
N THR A 237 -3.31 -12.79 -36.42
CA THR A 237 -2.91 -12.72 -37.78
C THR A 237 -3.08 -14.11 -38.28
N THR A 238 -4.22 -14.35 -38.82
CA THR A 238 -4.38 -15.34 -39.85
C THR A 238 -3.28 -15.09 -40.85
N ILE A 239 -2.27 -15.89 -40.75
CA ILE A 239 -1.34 -16.11 -41.86
C ILE A 239 -2.15 -16.72 -42.97
#